data_5a688910855bd4264792b675c5af0f58
#
_entry.id   5a688910855bd4264792b675c5af0f58
#
_cell.length_a   1.000
_cell.length_b   1.000
_cell.length_c   1.000
_cell.angle_alpha   90.00
_cell.angle_beta   90.00
_cell.angle_gamma   90.00
#
_symmetry.space_group_name_H-M   'P 1'
#
loop_
_entity.id
_entity.type
_entity.pdbx_description
1 polymer ?
#
loop_
_entity_poly.entity_id
_entity_poly.type
_entity_poly.pdbx_seq_one_letter_code
_entity_poly.pdbx_strand_id
1 'polypeptide(L)'
;MFIRKSVLFNQNFFKNTDLVAAIVRQADFSPQDTVYEIGPGRGIITQQLAKAVEKVIAIEIDKDLFLSLKQKFTNYPNIQLINTDFLTYLIPDDEFKVFSNIPFNLTAEIVRKLLANPGLIEAFLIVQKEAGQKFAGTPKETQFSVLHKPWFEFQAIRQFNQSDFEPRPSVDTVLLKISRRPEALVVETAKDAFIKFVKLGFNRWRANLGKNFKEVFTYKQWRRLAHDLKFQLKAQPTDLTFDQWLGIFNFYLKSVLK
;
A
#
# COMPACT_ATOMS: atom_id res chain seq x y z
N MET A 1 15.67 23.90 7.35
CA MET A 1 14.75 22.83 6.93
C MET A 1 13.94 22.44 8.16
N PHE A 2 12.69 22.87 8.26
CA PHE A 2 11.87 22.56 9.43
C PHE A 2 11.39 21.11 9.32
N ILE A 3 11.95 20.22 10.14
CA ILE A 3 11.38 18.87 10.35
C ILE A 3 9.95 19.10 10.83
N ARG A 4 8.96 18.53 10.15
CA ARG A 4 7.57 18.61 10.61
C ARG A 4 7.51 17.99 12.00
N LYS A 5 7.35 18.80 13.04
CA LYS A 5 7.26 18.33 14.45
C LYS A 5 6.31 17.14 14.63
N SER A 6 5.30 17.00 13.76
CA SER A 6 4.36 15.86 13.76
C SER A 6 4.99 14.50 13.45
N VAL A 7 6.16 14.43 12.81
CA VAL A 7 6.84 13.15 12.52
C VAL A 7 7.52 12.60 13.77
N LEU A 8 8.07 13.46 14.61
CA LEU A 8 8.78 13.06 15.83
C LEU A 8 7.86 12.49 16.93
N PHE A 9 6.56 12.81 16.92
CA PHE A 9 5.61 12.39 17.96
C PHE A 9 4.86 11.09 17.68
N ASN A 10 5.02 10.48 16.48
CA ASN A 10 4.27 9.29 16.07
C ASN A 10 5.15 8.08 15.75
N GLN A 11 6.36 8.02 16.29
CA GLN A 11 7.26 6.88 16.09
C GLN A 11 6.98 5.80 17.14
N ASN A 12 6.51 4.64 16.72
CA ASN A 12 6.33 3.46 17.56
C ASN A 12 7.38 2.42 17.15
N PHE A 13 8.35 2.14 17.99
CA PHE A 13 9.44 1.21 17.67
C PHE A 13 9.12 -0.19 18.18
N PHE A 14 9.46 -1.22 17.43
CA PHE A 14 9.45 -2.57 17.94
C PHE A 14 10.45 -2.74 19.09
N LYS A 15 10.05 -3.55 20.11
CA LYS A 15 10.91 -3.88 21.25
C LYS A 15 11.53 -5.27 21.13
N ASN A 16 10.86 -6.20 20.46
CA ASN A 16 11.21 -7.60 20.42
C ASN A 16 11.92 -7.95 19.11
N THR A 17 13.22 -8.25 19.21
CA THR A 17 14.06 -8.64 18.06
C THR A 17 13.61 -9.96 17.44
N ASP A 18 13.13 -10.93 18.23
CA ASP A 18 12.71 -12.24 17.74
C ASP A 18 11.42 -12.14 16.94
N LEU A 19 10.50 -11.28 17.39
CA LEU A 19 9.29 -10.95 16.64
C LEU A 19 9.67 -10.33 15.29
N VAL A 20 10.58 -9.35 15.26
CA VAL A 20 11.04 -8.71 14.02
C VAL A 20 11.73 -9.71 13.11
N ALA A 21 12.60 -10.58 13.66
CA ALA A 21 13.22 -11.65 12.88
C ALA A 21 12.17 -12.61 12.27
N ALA A 22 11.12 -12.95 13.03
CA ALA A 22 10.03 -13.81 12.54
C ALA A 22 9.25 -13.17 11.39
N ILE A 23 8.91 -11.87 11.47
CA ILE A 23 8.15 -11.19 10.42
C ILE A 23 8.99 -10.91 9.17
N VAL A 24 10.30 -10.67 9.32
CA VAL A 24 11.22 -10.56 8.17
C VAL A 24 11.36 -11.92 7.47
N ARG A 25 11.47 -13.02 8.21
CA ARG A 25 11.45 -14.37 7.60
C ARG A 25 10.12 -14.69 6.90
N GLN A 26 8.99 -14.25 7.45
CA GLN A 26 7.67 -14.43 6.84
C GLN A 26 7.53 -13.69 5.50
N ALA A 27 8.31 -12.62 5.28
CA ALA A 27 8.32 -11.88 4.01
C ALA A 27 8.97 -12.67 2.87
N ASP A 28 9.74 -13.72 3.19
CA ASP A 28 10.36 -14.65 2.23
C ASP A 28 11.17 -13.95 1.12
N PHE A 29 12.04 -13.04 1.55
CA PHE A 29 12.93 -12.33 0.64
C PHE A 29 13.96 -13.26 -0.01
N SER A 30 14.23 -13.05 -1.30
CA SER A 30 15.39 -13.63 -1.95
C SER A 30 16.68 -13.02 -1.39
N PRO A 31 17.74 -13.82 -1.21
CA PRO A 31 19.05 -13.26 -0.83
C PRO A 31 19.58 -12.18 -1.78
N GLN A 32 19.14 -12.13 -3.04
CA GLN A 32 19.54 -11.14 -4.06
C GLN A 32 18.68 -9.89 -4.05
N ASP A 33 17.66 -9.82 -3.19
CA ASP A 33 16.75 -8.67 -3.16
C ASP A 33 17.45 -7.39 -2.72
N THR A 34 17.01 -6.27 -3.32
CA THR A 34 17.21 -4.92 -2.78
C THR A 34 15.94 -4.53 -2.00
N VAL A 35 16.10 -4.28 -0.70
CA VAL A 35 14.98 -3.92 0.16
C VAL A 35 15.15 -2.50 0.71
N TYR A 36 14.12 -1.68 0.50
CA TYR A 36 14.04 -0.34 1.09
C TYR A 36 13.37 -0.39 2.47
N GLU A 37 13.94 0.32 3.43
CA GLU A 37 13.33 0.60 4.73
C GLU A 37 13.09 2.09 4.90
N ILE A 38 11.85 2.47 5.18
CA ILE A 38 11.41 3.86 5.33
C ILE A 38 11.31 4.17 6.83
N GLY A 39 12.13 5.08 7.33
CA GLY A 39 12.17 5.42 8.75
C GLY A 39 12.68 4.26 9.61
N PRO A 40 13.95 3.83 9.45
CA PRO A 40 14.55 2.73 10.21
C PRO A 40 14.58 2.96 11.73
N GLY A 41 14.48 4.21 12.16
CA GLY A 41 14.42 4.59 13.56
C GLY A 41 15.64 4.07 14.36
N ARG A 42 15.43 3.10 15.25
CA ARG A 42 16.51 2.47 16.05
C ARG A 42 17.22 1.33 15.32
N GLY A 43 16.81 0.99 14.08
CA GLY A 43 17.45 0.01 13.21
C GLY A 43 17.22 -1.45 13.61
N ILE A 44 16.13 -1.79 14.30
CA ILE A 44 15.82 -3.16 14.68
C ILE A 44 15.41 -4.01 13.45
N ILE A 45 14.63 -3.41 12.53
CA ILE A 45 14.23 -4.02 11.26
C ILE A 45 15.43 -4.06 10.33
N THR A 46 16.15 -2.95 10.16
CA THR A 46 17.37 -2.84 9.34
C THR A 46 18.34 -3.99 9.60
N GLN A 47 18.57 -4.29 10.88
CA GLN A 47 19.51 -5.37 11.28
C GLN A 47 19.04 -6.76 10.84
N GLN A 48 17.74 -7.02 10.84
CA GLN A 48 17.21 -8.32 10.41
C GLN A 48 17.16 -8.40 8.88
N LEU A 49 16.85 -7.31 8.19
CA LEU A 49 16.91 -7.24 6.73
C LEU A 49 18.34 -7.48 6.22
N ALA A 50 19.34 -6.85 6.85
CA ALA A 50 20.75 -7.01 6.46
C ALA A 50 21.27 -8.45 6.56
N LYS A 51 20.61 -9.31 7.34
CA LYS A 51 20.94 -10.75 7.41
C LYS A 51 20.25 -11.57 6.33
N ALA A 52 19.20 -11.03 5.70
CA ALA A 52 18.33 -11.78 4.81
C ALA A 52 18.57 -11.45 3.33
N VAL A 53 19.08 -10.24 3.01
CA VAL A 53 19.14 -9.75 1.63
C VAL A 53 20.50 -9.15 1.27
N GLU A 54 20.78 -9.08 -0.02
CA GLU A 54 22.03 -8.51 -0.55
C GLU A 54 22.17 -7.02 -0.24
N LYS A 55 21.08 -6.26 -0.32
CA LYS A 55 21.14 -4.81 -0.15
C LYS A 55 19.95 -4.26 0.63
N VAL A 56 20.24 -3.47 1.65
CA VAL A 56 19.26 -2.68 2.41
C VAL A 56 19.52 -1.21 2.15
N ILE A 57 18.50 -0.48 1.70
CA ILE A 57 18.54 0.98 1.53
C ILE A 57 17.60 1.58 2.59
N ALA A 58 18.18 2.12 3.66
CA ALA A 58 17.44 2.66 4.80
C ALA A 58 17.43 4.19 4.75
N ILE A 59 16.23 4.77 4.65
CA ILE A 59 16.00 6.20 4.46
C ILE A 59 15.45 6.80 5.75
N GLU A 60 16.25 7.64 6.41
CA GLU A 60 15.91 8.29 7.67
C GLU A 60 15.91 9.81 7.54
N ILE A 61 14.81 10.44 7.91
CA ILE A 61 14.67 11.91 7.88
C ILE A 61 15.31 12.56 9.10
N ASP A 62 15.28 11.89 10.26
CA ASP A 62 15.84 12.39 11.50
C ASP A 62 17.37 12.26 11.49
N LYS A 63 18.06 13.40 11.60
CA LYS A 63 19.51 13.47 11.54
C LYS A 63 20.20 12.76 12.70
N ASP A 64 19.63 12.81 13.89
CA ASP A 64 20.23 12.22 15.09
C ASP A 64 20.11 10.70 15.06
N LEU A 65 18.94 10.21 14.64
CA LEU A 65 18.74 8.77 14.38
C LEU A 65 19.65 8.29 13.26
N PHE A 66 19.77 9.05 12.15
CA PHE A 66 20.68 8.69 11.05
C PHE A 66 22.13 8.57 11.52
N LEU A 67 22.63 9.50 12.33
CA LEU A 67 24.00 9.45 12.85
C LEU A 67 24.22 8.24 13.78
N SER A 68 23.24 7.93 14.63
CA SER A 68 23.25 6.75 15.49
C SER A 68 23.27 5.46 14.66
N LEU A 69 22.45 5.38 13.60
CA LEU A 69 22.42 4.22 12.69
C LEU A 69 23.74 4.06 11.94
N LYS A 70 24.35 5.16 11.49
CA LYS A 70 25.66 5.15 10.81
C LYS A 70 26.76 4.56 11.70
N GLN A 71 26.77 4.92 12.99
CA GLN A 71 27.68 4.33 13.96
C GLN A 71 27.37 2.85 14.21
N LYS A 72 26.08 2.52 14.42
CA LYS A 72 25.63 1.14 14.69
C LYS A 72 25.96 0.17 13.57
N PHE A 73 25.82 0.59 12.32
CA PHE A 73 25.98 -0.26 11.14
C PHE A 73 27.29 -0.07 10.38
N THR A 74 28.32 0.48 11.02
CA THR A 74 29.65 0.70 10.41
C THR A 74 30.22 -0.56 9.75
N ASN A 75 29.98 -1.74 10.34
CA ASN A 75 30.50 -3.02 9.86
C ASN A 75 29.50 -3.83 9.00
N TYR A 76 28.46 -3.19 8.48
CA TYR A 76 27.46 -3.83 7.60
C TYR A 76 27.60 -3.29 6.17
N PRO A 77 28.39 -3.96 5.31
CA PRO A 77 28.68 -3.44 3.97
C PRO A 77 27.46 -3.41 3.04
N ASN A 78 26.43 -4.18 3.37
CA ASN A 78 25.19 -4.27 2.59
C ASN A 78 24.09 -3.30 3.04
N ILE A 79 24.38 -2.40 4.01
CA ILE A 79 23.43 -1.36 4.42
C ILE A 79 23.86 -0.01 3.85
N GLN A 80 23.00 0.58 3.03
CA GLN A 80 23.13 1.96 2.57
C GLN A 80 22.16 2.86 3.36
N LEU A 81 22.70 3.77 4.18
CA LEU A 81 21.93 4.75 4.93
C LEU A 81 21.84 6.06 4.16
N ILE A 82 20.65 6.63 4.05
CA ILE A 82 20.40 7.90 3.36
C ILE A 82 19.63 8.83 4.30
N ASN A 83 20.19 10.03 4.56
CA ASN A 83 19.50 11.04 5.37
C ASN A 83 18.69 11.98 4.49
N THR A 84 17.41 11.67 4.30
CA THR A 84 16.48 12.47 3.50
C THR A 84 15.02 12.16 3.84
N ASP A 85 14.10 13.00 3.37
CA ASP A 85 12.66 12.69 3.39
C ASP A 85 12.34 11.68 2.28
N PHE A 86 11.78 10.53 2.67
CA PHE A 86 11.36 9.51 1.71
C PHE A 86 10.38 10.06 0.67
N LEU A 87 9.49 10.98 1.04
CA LEU A 87 8.50 11.52 0.11
C LEU A 87 9.15 12.33 -1.03
N THR A 88 10.34 12.89 -0.81
CA THR A 88 11.11 13.63 -1.83
C THR A 88 12.22 12.80 -2.48
N TYR A 89 12.60 11.66 -1.88
CA TYR A 89 13.61 10.78 -2.42
C TYR A 89 13.16 10.17 -3.75
N LEU A 90 14.02 10.21 -4.77
CA LEU A 90 13.75 9.57 -6.05
C LEU A 90 14.19 8.11 -5.97
N ILE A 91 13.21 7.20 -5.95
CA ILE A 91 13.46 5.76 -6.00
C ILE A 91 13.77 5.42 -7.47
N PRO A 92 14.88 4.75 -7.76
CA PRO A 92 15.17 4.24 -9.11
C PRO A 92 14.05 3.31 -9.63
N ASP A 93 14.00 3.14 -10.95
CA ASP A 93 12.99 2.28 -11.60
C ASP A 93 13.38 0.79 -11.59
N ASP A 94 14.57 0.45 -11.06
CA ASP A 94 15.01 -0.94 -10.85
C ASP A 94 14.04 -1.67 -9.90
N GLU A 95 13.96 -2.99 -10.05
CA GLU A 95 13.14 -3.82 -9.17
C GLU A 95 13.57 -3.73 -7.71
N PHE A 96 12.61 -3.51 -6.83
CA PHE A 96 12.86 -3.44 -5.39
C PHE A 96 11.66 -3.93 -4.57
N LYS A 97 11.96 -4.28 -3.33
CA LYS A 97 10.97 -4.58 -2.29
C LYS A 97 11.07 -3.57 -1.14
N VAL A 98 10.04 -3.52 -0.33
CA VAL A 98 9.98 -2.64 0.86
C VAL A 98 9.62 -3.46 2.08
N PHE A 99 10.30 -3.21 3.19
CA PHE A 99 9.85 -3.68 4.51
C PHE A 99 10.03 -2.55 5.53
N SER A 100 8.93 -2.07 6.13
CA SER A 100 9.03 -0.88 6.98
C SER A 100 7.89 -0.75 7.99
N ASN A 101 8.23 -0.22 9.14
CA ASN A 101 7.28 0.32 10.11
C ASN A 101 7.13 1.83 9.85
N ILE A 102 6.19 2.20 9.00
CA ILE A 102 6.06 3.58 8.50
C ILE A 102 5.32 4.49 9.48
N PRO A 103 5.60 5.82 9.46
CA PRO A 103 4.83 6.80 10.21
C PRO A 103 3.35 6.80 9.82
N PHE A 104 2.45 6.58 10.79
CA PHE A 104 1.02 6.38 10.51
C PHE A 104 0.35 7.58 9.85
N ASN A 105 0.79 8.79 10.16
CA ASN A 105 0.28 10.02 9.56
C ASN A 105 0.70 10.22 8.09
N LEU A 106 1.70 9.48 7.60
CA LEU A 106 2.19 9.54 6.22
C LEU A 106 1.85 8.30 5.40
N THR A 107 1.08 7.35 5.99
CA THR A 107 0.79 6.05 5.37
C THR A 107 0.23 6.20 3.95
N ALA A 108 -0.74 7.10 3.75
CA ALA A 108 -1.38 7.25 2.44
C ALA A 108 -0.44 7.83 1.37
N GLU A 109 0.42 8.79 1.74
CA GLU A 109 1.39 9.41 0.84
C GLU A 109 2.49 8.41 0.46
N ILE A 110 3.01 7.66 1.45
CA ILE A 110 4.02 6.63 1.23
C ILE A 110 3.48 5.53 0.32
N VAL A 111 2.29 5.01 0.60
CA VAL A 111 1.68 3.95 -0.23
C VAL A 111 1.45 4.43 -1.65
N ARG A 112 0.90 5.65 -1.86
CA ARG A 112 0.71 6.19 -3.22
C ARG A 112 2.04 6.32 -3.96
N LYS A 113 3.10 6.81 -3.30
CA LYS A 113 4.42 6.94 -3.91
C LYS A 113 4.99 5.59 -4.33
N LEU A 114 4.87 4.57 -3.47
CA LEU A 114 5.32 3.22 -3.77
C LEU A 114 4.57 2.62 -4.97
N LEU A 115 3.23 2.72 -4.99
CA LEU A 115 2.41 2.18 -6.08
C LEU A 115 2.61 2.90 -7.42
N ALA A 116 3.10 4.13 -7.40
CA ALA A 116 3.41 4.90 -8.62
C ALA A 116 4.76 4.49 -9.23
N ASN A 117 5.66 3.85 -8.48
CA ASN A 117 6.96 3.45 -9.01
C ASN A 117 6.87 2.10 -9.75
N PRO A 118 7.35 2.01 -11.01
CA PRO A 118 7.27 0.78 -11.80
C PRO A 118 8.13 -0.35 -11.24
N GLY A 119 9.21 -0.06 -10.52
CA GLY A 119 10.11 -1.06 -9.94
C GLY A 119 9.60 -1.74 -8.67
N LEU A 120 8.49 -1.28 -8.07
CA LEU A 120 7.97 -1.93 -6.86
C LEU A 120 7.45 -3.35 -7.18
N ILE A 121 8.04 -4.36 -6.56
CA ILE A 121 7.58 -5.76 -6.62
C ILE A 121 6.67 -6.08 -5.45
N GLU A 122 7.15 -5.87 -4.23
CA GLU A 122 6.41 -6.12 -2.99
C GLU A 122 6.71 -5.06 -1.93
N ALA A 123 5.73 -4.79 -1.09
CA ALA A 123 5.92 -4.00 0.11
C ALA A 123 5.24 -4.66 1.33
N PHE A 124 5.97 -4.73 2.42
CA PHE A 124 5.49 -5.16 3.73
C PHE A 124 5.53 -3.96 4.67
N LEU A 125 4.36 -3.41 4.96
CA LEU A 125 4.23 -2.17 5.71
C LEU A 125 3.48 -2.41 7.02
N ILE A 126 4.08 -2.01 8.15
CA ILE A 126 3.35 -1.94 9.40
C ILE A 126 2.55 -0.65 9.40
N VAL A 127 1.23 -0.79 9.46
CA VAL A 127 0.26 0.32 9.35
C VAL A 127 -0.86 0.16 10.38
N GLN A 128 -1.61 1.23 10.60
CA GLN A 128 -2.86 1.14 11.38
C GLN A 128 -3.81 0.15 10.71
N LYS A 129 -4.50 -0.67 11.51
CA LYS A 129 -5.44 -1.71 11.03
C LYS A 129 -6.51 -1.13 10.10
N GLU A 130 -7.09 0.02 10.46
CA GLU A 130 -8.09 0.66 9.62
C GLU A 130 -7.54 1.12 8.25
N ALA A 131 -6.29 1.61 8.23
CA ALA A 131 -5.63 1.98 6.98
C ALA A 131 -5.38 0.74 6.11
N GLY A 132 -4.86 -0.34 6.70
CA GLY A 132 -4.68 -1.62 6.02
C GLY A 132 -5.98 -2.17 5.44
N GLN A 133 -7.07 -2.11 6.22
CA GLN A 133 -8.41 -2.52 5.76
C GLN A 133 -8.91 -1.66 4.59
N LYS A 134 -8.72 -0.33 4.64
CA LYS A 134 -9.10 0.57 3.54
C LYS A 134 -8.33 0.27 2.26
N PHE A 135 -7.04 -0.01 2.36
CA PHE A 135 -6.21 -0.38 1.20
C PHE A 135 -6.60 -1.75 0.64
N ALA A 136 -6.85 -2.73 1.50
CA ALA A 136 -7.30 -4.05 1.11
C ALA A 136 -8.78 -4.11 0.62
N GLY A 137 -9.56 -3.06 0.87
CA GLY A 137 -11.00 -3.06 0.54
C GLY A 137 -11.80 -4.02 1.41
N THR A 138 -11.49 -4.11 2.71
CA THR A 138 -12.15 -5.00 3.67
C THR A 138 -12.72 -4.20 4.85
N PRO A 139 -13.92 -4.50 5.34
CA PRO A 139 -14.90 -5.47 4.81
C PRO A 139 -15.62 -5.00 3.55
N LYS A 140 -15.41 -3.75 3.11
CA LYS A 140 -16.01 -3.14 1.92
C LYS A 140 -14.95 -2.48 1.06
N GLU A 141 -15.18 -2.54 -0.26
CA GLU A 141 -14.32 -1.83 -1.20
C GLU A 141 -14.32 -0.33 -0.97
N THR A 142 -13.18 0.29 -1.21
CA THR A 142 -12.98 1.73 -1.18
C THR A 142 -12.61 2.22 -2.59
N GLN A 143 -12.70 3.52 -2.82
CA GLN A 143 -12.21 4.06 -4.09
C GLN A 143 -10.72 3.73 -4.30
N PHE A 144 -9.92 3.77 -3.23
CA PHE A 144 -8.51 3.42 -3.29
C PHE A 144 -8.30 1.95 -3.69
N SER A 145 -8.96 1.02 -3.01
CA SER A 145 -8.80 -0.42 -3.27
C SER A 145 -9.21 -0.77 -4.70
N VAL A 146 -10.36 -0.28 -5.16
CA VAL A 146 -10.82 -0.52 -6.53
C VAL A 146 -9.86 0.09 -7.56
N LEU A 147 -9.32 1.29 -7.32
CA LEU A 147 -8.37 1.94 -8.23
C LEU A 147 -7.05 1.19 -8.39
N HIS A 148 -6.58 0.46 -7.37
CA HIS A 148 -5.23 -0.12 -7.38
C HIS A 148 -5.21 -1.64 -7.53
N LYS A 149 -6.30 -2.35 -7.19
CA LYS A 149 -6.41 -3.81 -7.31
C LYS A 149 -6.18 -4.39 -8.72
N PRO A 150 -6.41 -3.68 -9.84
CA PRO A 150 -6.02 -4.22 -11.13
C PRO A 150 -4.54 -4.56 -11.26
N TRP A 151 -3.66 -3.84 -10.57
CA TRP A 151 -2.20 -3.97 -10.68
C TRP A 151 -1.53 -4.52 -9.43
N PHE A 152 -2.23 -4.50 -8.28
CA PHE A 152 -1.68 -4.91 -6.98
C PHE A 152 -2.66 -5.77 -6.18
N GLU A 153 -2.11 -6.64 -5.37
CA GLU A 153 -2.83 -7.35 -4.31
C GLU A 153 -2.52 -6.72 -2.96
N PHE A 154 -3.51 -6.67 -2.08
CA PHE A 154 -3.40 -6.11 -0.74
C PHE A 154 -3.90 -7.12 0.28
N GLN A 155 -3.07 -7.50 1.24
CA GLN A 155 -3.40 -8.48 2.28
C GLN A 155 -2.90 -8.02 3.64
N ALA A 156 -3.77 -7.98 4.66
CA ALA A 156 -3.34 -7.88 6.05
C ALA A 156 -2.94 -9.28 6.53
N ILE A 157 -1.63 -9.58 6.57
CA ILE A 157 -1.11 -10.93 6.82
C ILE A 157 -0.80 -11.20 8.29
N ARG A 158 -0.75 -10.16 9.13
CA ARG A 158 -0.50 -10.30 10.58
C ARG A 158 -1.06 -9.10 11.34
N GLN A 159 -1.65 -9.34 12.51
CA GLN A 159 -1.98 -8.29 13.48
C GLN A 159 -0.94 -8.29 14.60
N PHE A 160 -0.60 -7.10 15.10
CA PHE A 160 0.33 -6.90 16.21
C PHE A 160 -0.42 -6.47 17.46
N ASN A 161 0.16 -6.80 18.62
CA ASN A 161 -0.29 -6.26 19.89
C ASN A 161 0.31 -4.87 20.10
N GLN A 162 -0.40 -3.99 20.77
CA GLN A 162 0.12 -2.66 21.12
C GLN A 162 1.39 -2.76 22.00
N SER A 163 1.49 -3.84 22.80
CA SER A 163 2.65 -4.13 23.64
C SER A 163 3.94 -4.47 22.90
N ASP A 164 3.86 -4.77 21.59
CA ASP A 164 5.02 -5.07 20.76
C ASP A 164 5.85 -3.80 20.44
N PHE A 165 5.28 -2.63 20.75
CA PHE A 165 5.87 -1.32 20.40
C PHE A 165 6.19 -0.46 21.64
N GLU A 166 7.10 0.51 21.45
CA GLU A 166 7.44 1.56 22.40
C GLU A 166 7.69 2.90 21.65
N PRO A 167 6.94 3.98 22.00
CA PRO A 167 5.74 3.95 22.85
C PRO A 167 4.64 3.08 22.26
N ARG A 168 3.68 2.66 23.11
CA ARG A 168 2.52 1.86 22.64
C ARG A 168 1.63 2.72 21.76
N PRO A 169 1.28 2.26 20.54
CA PRO A 169 0.29 2.95 19.74
C PRO A 169 -1.08 2.90 20.40
N SER A 170 -1.90 3.93 20.18
CA SER A 170 -3.30 3.97 20.66
C SER A 170 -4.27 3.15 19.79
N VAL A 171 -3.80 2.59 18.68
CA VAL A 171 -4.59 1.88 17.68
C VAL A 171 -3.98 0.53 17.36
N ASP A 172 -4.82 -0.39 16.89
CA ASP A 172 -4.35 -1.68 16.39
C ASP A 172 -3.52 -1.51 15.12
N THR A 173 -2.51 -2.36 14.97
CA THR A 173 -1.60 -2.34 13.82
C THR A 173 -1.56 -3.70 13.12
N VAL A 174 -1.31 -3.66 11.81
CA VAL A 174 -1.21 -4.85 10.97
C VAL A 174 0.01 -4.77 10.07
N LEU A 175 0.53 -5.93 9.67
CA LEU A 175 1.47 -6.06 8.57
C LEU A 175 0.64 -6.17 7.27
N LEU A 176 0.66 -5.11 6.48
CA LEU A 176 0.04 -5.06 5.16
C LEU A 176 1.06 -5.51 4.12
N LYS A 177 0.74 -6.59 3.42
CA LYS A 177 1.47 -7.03 2.23
C LYS A 177 0.80 -6.39 1.01
N ILE A 178 1.61 -5.78 0.15
CA ILE A 178 1.23 -5.25 -1.16
C ILE A 178 2.11 -5.96 -2.18
N SER A 179 1.54 -6.68 -3.14
CA SER A 179 2.29 -7.39 -4.17
C SER A 179 1.85 -6.91 -5.55
N ARG A 180 2.78 -6.60 -6.43
CA ARG A 180 2.47 -6.35 -7.84
C ARG A 180 1.96 -7.62 -8.48
N ARG A 181 0.88 -7.54 -9.25
CA ARG A 181 0.38 -8.69 -10.00
C ARG A 181 1.33 -9.01 -11.16
N PRO A 182 1.64 -10.30 -11.40
CA PRO A 182 2.41 -10.71 -12.58
C PRO A 182 1.72 -10.28 -13.88
N GLU A 183 0.39 -10.36 -13.90
CA GLU A 183 -0.45 -9.93 -15.02
C GLU A 183 -1.51 -8.94 -14.51
N ALA A 184 -1.53 -7.76 -15.09
CA ALA A 184 -2.52 -6.74 -14.78
C ALA A 184 -3.92 -7.18 -15.25
N LEU A 185 -4.94 -7.01 -14.39
CA LEU A 185 -6.34 -7.32 -14.73
C LEU A 185 -6.98 -6.25 -15.64
N VAL A 186 -6.34 -5.09 -15.75
CA VAL A 186 -6.68 -4.03 -16.69
C VAL A 186 -5.42 -3.68 -17.45
N VAL A 187 -5.46 -3.79 -18.78
CA VAL A 187 -4.31 -3.50 -19.65
C VAL A 187 -3.92 -2.01 -19.56
N GLU A 188 -2.64 -1.70 -19.74
CA GLU A 188 -2.13 -0.35 -19.55
C GLU A 188 -2.82 0.69 -20.45
N THR A 189 -3.16 0.31 -21.69
CA THR A 189 -3.92 1.17 -22.63
C THR A 189 -5.32 1.55 -22.13
N ALA A 190 -5.91 0.78 -21.23
CA ALA A 190 -7.24 1.04 -20.62
C ALA A 190 -7.14 1.68 -19.23
N LYS A 191 -5.95 1.92 -18.69
CA LYS A 191 -5.71 2.42 -17.33
C LYS A 191 -6.41 3.76 -17.05
N ASP A 192 -6.24 4.74 -17.92
CA ASP A 192 -6.86 6.05 -17.76
C ASP A 192 -8.39 5.99 -17.83
N ALA A 193 -8.92 5.14 -18.71
CA ALA A 193 -10.36 4.89 -18.81
C ALA A 193 -10.88 4.26 -17.52
N PHE A 194 -10.17 3.28 -16.97
CA PHE A 194 -10.52 2.63 -15.70
C PHE A 194 -10.53 3.63 -14.53
N ILE A 195 -9.49 4.45 -14.42
CA ILE A 195 -9.38 5.47 -13.37
C ILE A 195 -10.56 6.46 -13.44
N LYS A 196 -10.88 6.96 -14.63
CA LYS A 196 -12.02 7.87 -14.85
C LYS A 196 -13.35 7.19 -14.50
N PHE A 197 -13.51 5.94 -14.91
CA PHE A 197 -14.70 5.13 -14.65
C PHE A 197 -14.93 4.91 -13.15
N VAL A 198 -13.90 4.50 -12.42
CA VAL A 198 -14.00 4.31 -10.96
C VAL A 198 -14.29 5.63 -10.24
N LYS A 199 -13.60 6.72 -10.61
CA LYS A 199 -13.87 8.06 -10.04
C LYS A 199 -15.30 8.50 -10.28
N LEU A 200 -15.86 8.24 -11.46
CA LEU A 200 -17.27 8.51 -11.76
C LEU A 200 -18.20 7.70 -10.85
N GLY A 201 -17.94 6.42 -10.68
CA GLY A 201 -18.73 5.53 -9.83
C GLY A 201 -18.72 5.93 -8.35
N PHE A 202 -17.61 6.47 -7.85
CA PHE A 202 -17.47 6.98 -6.47
C PHE A 202 -17.88 8.45 -6.31
N ASN A 203 -18.57 9.05 -7.29
CA ASN A 203 -19.03 10.42 -7.20
C ASN A 203 -20.08 10.58 -6.08
N ARG A 204 -19.71 11.31 -5.03
CA ARG A 204 -20.53 11.47 -3.80
C ARG A 204 -21.80 12.28 -3.97
N TRP A 205 -21.93 13.02 -5.07
CA TRP A 205 -23.10 13.88 -5.32
C TRP A 205 -24.37 13.10 -5.68
N ARG A 206 -24.26 11.79 -5.94
CA ARG A 206 -25.38 10.95 -6.37
C ARG A 206 -25.65 9.82 -5.36
N ALA A 207 -26.92 9.46 -5.23
CA ALA A 207 -27.40 8.59 -4.15
C ALA A 207 -27.05 7.11 -4.29
N ASN A 208 -26.60 6.63 -5.46
CA ASN A 208 -26.19 5.25 -5.71
C ASN A 208 -25.44 5.12 -7.04
N LEU A 209 -24.83 3.96 -7.24
CA LEU A 209 -23.99 3.66 -8.40
C LEU A 209 -24.74 3.77 -9.73
N GLY A 210 -26.00 3.30 -9.79
CA GLY A 210 -26.83 3.42 -10.99
C GLY A 210 -27.10 4.87 -11.40
N LYS A 211 -27.25 5.78 -10.42
CA LYS A 211 -27.36 7.21 -10.70
C LYS A 211 -26.03 7.83 -11.15
N ASN A 212 -24.89 7.32 -10.64
CA ASN A 212 -23.58 7.78 -11.07
C ASN A 212 -23.33 7.43 -12.54
N PHE A 213 -23.78 6.26 -12.97
CA PHE A 213 -23.59 5.75 -14.32
C PHE A 213 -24.75 6.00 -15.30
N LYS A 214 -25.72 6.83 -14.95
CA LYS A 214 -26.93 7.06 -15.78
C LYS A 214 -26.63 7.63 -17.20
N GLU A 215 -25.49 8.33 -17.34
CA GLU A 215 -25.01 8.86 -18.64
C GLU A 215 -24.15 7.86 -19.41
N VAL A 216 -23.74 6.78 -18.74
CA VAL A 216 -22.86 5.74 -19.30
C VAL A 216 -23.67 4.53 -19.77
N PHE A 217 -24.66 4.16 -18.99
CA PHE A 217 -25.48 2.97 -19.25
C PHE A 217 -26.96 3.32 -19.33
N THR A 218 -27.66 2.76 -20.30
CA THR A 218 -29.13 2.74 -20.32
C THR A 218 -29.66 1.94 -19.12
N TYR A 219 -30.90 2.21 -18.72
CA TYR A 219 -31.53 1.45 -17.63
C TYR A 219 -31.61 -0.05 -17.92
N LYS A 220 -31.82 -0.45 -19.18
CA LYS A 220 -31.83 -1.86 -19.62
C LYS A 220 -30.45 -2.51 -19.42
N GLN A 221 -29.38 -1.83 -19.81
CA GLN A 221 -28.01 -2.30 -19.61
C GLN A 221 -27.68 -2.41 -18.12
N TRP A 222 -28.05 -1.41 -17.31
CA TRP A 222 -27.81 -1.42 -15.86
C TRP A 222 -28.52 -2.57 -15.16
N ARG A 223 -29.82 -2.83 -15.51
CA ARG A 223 -30.54 -3.99 -14.99
C ARG A 223 -29.88 -5.32 -15.35
N ARG A 224 -29.43 -5.46 -16.60
CA ARG A 224 -28.73 -6.67 -17.06
C ARG A 224 -27.43 -6.86 -16.27
N LEU A 225 -26.60 -5.83 -16.15
CA LEU A 225 -25.35 -5.85 -15.36
C LEU A 225 -25.62 -6.24 -13.90
N ALA A 226 -26.62 -5.66 -13.27
CA ALA A 226 -26.98 -5.97 -11.89
C ALA A 226 -27.40 -7.44 -11.72
N HIS A 227 -28.15 -7.99 -12.68
CA HIS A 227 -28.53 -9.41 -12.71
C HIS A 227 -27.32 -10.32 -12.93
N ASP A 228 -26.55 -10.08 -13.99
CA ASP A 228 -25.46 -10.95 -14.43
C ASP A 228 -24.30 -10.96 -13.40
N LEU A 229 -24.01 -9.81 -12.79
CA LEU A 229 -22.97 -9.66 -11.77
C LEU A 229 -23.48 -9.79 -10.33
N LYS A 230 -24.79 -10.05 -10.13
CA LYS A 230 -25.41 -10.31 -8.82
C LYS A 230 -25.24 -9.19 -7.81
N PHE A 231 -25.53 -7.94 -8.19
CA PHE A 231 -25.57 -6.79 -7.26
C PHE A 231 -26.93 -6.09 -7.30
N GLN A 232 -27.22 -5.30 -6.27
CA GLN A 232 -28.50 -4.59 -6.17
C GLN A 232 -28.52 -3.36 -7.10
N LEU A 233 -29.65 -3.10 -7.77
CA LEU A 233 -29.83 -1.94 -8.67
C LEU A 233 -29.48 -0.59 -8.01
N LYS A 234 -29.73 -0.48 -6.71
CA LYS A 234 -29.49 0.73 -5.90
C LYS A 234 -28.21 0.61 -5.05
N ALA A 235 -27.32 -0.32 -5.37
CA ALA A 235 -26.06 -0.51 -4.63
C ALA A 235 -25.24 0.77 -4.56
N GLN A 236 -24.58 0.98 -3.41
CA GLN A 236 -23.53 1.99 -3.24
C GLN A 236 -22.23 1.51 -3.89
N PRO A 237 -21.31 2.42 -4.24
CA PRO A 237 -20.01 2.01 -4.78
C PRO A 237 -19.25 1.01 -3.89
N THR A 238 -19.38 1.16 -2.58
CA THR A 238 -18.73 0.30 -1.58
C THR A 238 -19.42 -1.04 -1.33
N ASP A 239 -20.63 -1.25 -1.87
CA ASP A 239 -21.35 -2.51 -1.73
C ASP A 239 -20.95 -3.55 -2.77
N LEU A 240 -20.27 -3.12 -3.85
CA LEU A 240 -19.76 -4.02 -4.88
C LEU A 240 -18.40 -4.58 -4.48
N THR A 241 -18.18 -5.85 -4.82
CA THR A 241 -16.85 -6.45 -4.79
C THR A 241 -15.98 -5.92 -5.93
N PHE A 242 -14.67 -6.10 -5.82
CA PHE A 242 -13.75 -5.72 -6.89
C PHE A 242 -14.06 -6.44 -8.22
N ASP A 243 -14.43 -7.72 -8.16
CA ASP A 243 -14.79 -8.49 -9.37
C ASP A 243 -16.04 -7.94 -10.05
N GLN A 244 -17.02 -7.48 -9.28
CA GLN A 244 -18.20 -6.80 -9.83
C GLN A 244 -17.81 -5.48 -10.51
N TRP A 245 -16.92 -4.69 -9.90
CA TRP A 245 -16.38 -3.47 -10.51
C TRP A 245 -15.67 -3.77 -11.84
N LEU A 246 -14.83 -4.78 -11.85
CA LEU A 246 -14.10 -5.21 -13.05
C LEU A 246 -15.07 -5.70 -14.13
N GLY A 247 -16.11 -6.46 -13.76
CA GLY A 247 -17.15 -6.92 -14.67
C GLY A 247 -17.92 -5.78 -15.34
N ILE A 248 -18.31 -4.73 -14.56
CA ILE A 248 -18.99 -3.55 -15.10
C ILE A 248 -18.05 -2.79 -16.05
N PHE A 249 -16.79 -2.63 -15.68
CA PHE A 249 -15.80 -1.95 -16.54
C PHE A 249 -15.54 -2.72 -17.85
N ASN A 250 -15.44 -4.03 -17.80
CA ASN A 250 -15.27 -4.86 -19.00
C ASN A 250 -16.48 -4.75 -19.95
N PHE A 251 -17.68 -4.63 -19.40
CA PHE A 251 -18.87 -4.36 -20.19
C PHE A 251 -18.82 -2.95 -20.82
N TYR A 252 -18.37 -1.95 -20.06
CA TYR A 252 -18.18 -0.57 -20.53
C TYR A 252 -17.22 -0.52 -21.73
N LEU A 253 -16.07 -1.16 -21.64
CA LEU A 253 -15.09 -1.22 -22.74
C LEU A 253 -15.70 -1.83 -24.02
N LYS A 254 -16.50 -2.91 -23.87
CA LYS A 254 -17.10 -3.62 -25.00
C LYS A 254 -18.28 -2.91 -25.65
N SER A 255 -19.02 -2.10 -24.89
CA SER A 255 -20.33 -1.59 -25.29
C SER A 255 -20.39 -0.09 -25.53
N VAL A 256 -19.43 0.68 -25.01
CA VAL A 256 -19.47 2.15 -25.00
C VAL A 256 -18.26 2.78 -25.68
N LEU A 257 -17.11 2.09 -25.70
CA LEU A 257 -15.87 2.59 -26.34
C LEU A 257 -15.64 2.01 -27.75
N LYS A 258 -16.68 1.43 -28.35
CA LYS A 258 -16.64 0.98 -29.76
C LYS A 258 -17.04 2.11 -30.70
#